data_6c491e3366d2ac7f30ba91062527a08f
#
_entry.id   6c491e3366d2ac7f30ba91062527a08f
#
_cell.length_a   1.000
_cell.length_b   1.000
_cell.length_c   1.000
_cell.angle_alpha   90.00
_cell.angle_beta   90.00
_cell.angle_gamma   90.00
#
_symmetry.space_group_name_H-M   'P 1'
#
loop_
_entity.id
_entity.type
_entity.pdbx_description
1 polymer ?
#
loop_
_entity_poly.entity_id
_entity_poly.type
_entity_poly.pdbx_seq_one_letter_code
_entity_poly.pdbx_strand_id
1 'polypeptide(L)'
;MAGAIIFATGVVMGCDNKSEPPVVGHGNRADSADQVMFKARFNLTDNGLSRAELTADSALFFDDNTRVELRNVAATFFTITGARDAYLTSKRGTYMNRLGNMMARDSVIVVTEEGRRLETPELKYDQSLNQISSDSAFVLTEPGRRLAGVGFRSDPNMQNVQILKTKSGTTGSVALPGQ
;
A
#
# COMPACT_ATOMS: atom_id res chain seq x y z
N MET A 1 5.89 40.17 84.87
CA MET A 1 6.38 39.02 84.10
C MET A 1 5.75 39.09 82.74
N ALA A 2 6.51 39.56 81.79
CA ALA A 2 6.02 39.78 80.39
C ALA A 2 6.42 38.60 79.51
N GLY A 3 5.42 37.97 78.92
CA GLY A 3 5.64 36.91 77.92
C GLY A 3 5.44 37.49 76.54
N ALA A 4 6.48 37.56 75.77
CA ALA A 4 6.45 37.99 74.36
C ALA A 4 6.10 36.78 73.44
N ILE A 5 5.01 36.89 72.67
CA ILE A 5 4.61 35.96 71.67
C ILE A 5 5.14 36.48 70.31
N ILE A 6 6.06 35.76 69.71
CA ILE A 6 6.61 36.05 68.40
C ILE A 6 5.71 35.31 67.34
N PHE A 7 5.01 36.07 66.48
CA PHE A 7 4.29 35.57 65.32
C PHE A 7 5.27 35.43 64.15
N ALA A 8 5.55 34.22 63.74
CA ALA A 8 6.31 33.94 62.56
C ALA A 8 5.34 33.89 61.35
N THR A 9 5.39 34.89 60.47
CA THR A 9 4.69 34.94 59.22
C THR A 9 5.45 34.08 58.14
N GLY A 10 4.92 32.90 57.83
CA GLY A 10 5.44 32.09 56.78
C GLY A 10 4.97 32.61 55.38
N VAL A 11 5.93 33.02 54.54
CA VAL A 11 5.68 33.39 53.15
C VAL A 11 5.63 32.07 52.32
N VAL A 12 4.45 31.73 51.83
CA VAL A 12 4.27 30.63 50.89
C VAL A 12 4.58 31.15 49.50
N MET A 13 5.78 30.86 48.96
CA MET A 13 6.07 31.04 47.54
C MET A 13 5.39 29.92 46.76
N GLY A 14 4.27 30.20 46.12
CA GLY A 14 3.63 29.33 45.14
C GLY A 14 4.44 29.35 43.85
N CYS A 15 5.09 28.23 43.50
CA CYS A 15 5.60 28.01 42.16
C CYS A 15 4.42 27.77 41.21
N ASP A 16 4.12 28.77 40.38
CA ASP A 16 3.16 28.66 39.27
C ASP A 16 3.84 27.92 38.15
N ASN A 17 3.82 26.58 38.17
CA ASN A 17 4.21 25.74 37.06
C ASN A 17 3.07 25.76 36.07
N LYS A 18 3.03 26.75 35.18
CA LYS A 18 2.31 26.67 33.93
C LYS A 18 3.01 25.61 33.05
N SER A 19 2.62 24.35 33.20
CA SER A 19 2.89 23.36 32.23
C SER A 19 2.07 23.73 31.00
N GLU A 20 2.71 24.35 30.00
CA GLU A 20 2.12 24.44 28.65
C GLU A 20 1.76 23.02 28.21
N PRO A 21 0.53 22.80 27.70
CA PRO A 21 0.19 21.49 27.13
C PRO A 21 1.19 21.20 26.01
N PRO A 22 1.69 19.96 25.90
CA PRO A 22 2.64 19.61 24.85
C PRO A 22 2.02 19.98 23.51
N VAL A 23 2.72 20.84 22.75
CA VAL A 23 2.37 21.16 21.38
C VAL A 23 2.43 19.82 20.64
N VAL A 24 1.28 19.29 20.24
CA VAL A 24 1.20 18.10 19.40
C VAL A 24 1.87 18.49 18.09
N GLY A 25 3.18 18.27 18.01
CA GLY A 25 3.91 18.31 16.75
C GLY A 25 3.18 17.42 15.77
N HIS A 26 3.23 17.75 14.50
CA HIS A 26 2.59 17.00 13.40
C HIS A 26 2.88 15.51 13.60
N GLY A 27 1.93 14.81 14.22
CA GLY A 27 2.09 13.45 14.71
C GLY A 27 2.56 12.57 13.55
N ASN A 28 3.66 11.88 13.77
CA ASN A 28 4.09 10.87 12.83
C ASN A 28 2.90 9.90 12.67
N ARG A 29 2.52 9.52 11.45
CA ARG A 29 1.38 8.63 11.22
C ARG A 29 1.43 7.34 12.05
N ALA A 30 2.63 6.93 12.44
CA ALA A 30 2.85 5.83 13.35
C ALA A 30 2.28 6.07 14.76
N ASP A 31 2.21 7.33 15.21
CA ASP A 31 1.72 7.69 16.57
C ASP A 31 0.19 7.57 16.69
N SER A 32 -0.51 7.49 15.54
CA SER A 32 -1.97 7.33 15.46
C SER A 32 -2.39 5.90 15.09
N ALA A 33 -1.45 4.99 14.87
CA ALA A 33 -1.73 3.60 14.56
C ALA A 33 -2.04 2.81 15.85
N ASP A 34 -3.04 1.93 15.80
CA ASP A 34 -3.39 1.03 16.90
C ASP A 34 -2.27 0.01 17.15
N GLN A 35 -1.59 -0.40 16.07
CA GLN A 35 -0.48 -1.35 16.13
C GLN A 35 0.50 -1.08 14.97
N VAL A 36 1.79 -1.32 15.22
CA VAL A 36 2.84 -1.31 14.20
C VAL A 36 3.55 -2.66 14.18
N MET A 37 3.67 -3.25 12.99
CA MET A 37 4.42 -4.49 12.76
C MET A 37 5.56 -4.21 11.79
N PHE A 38 6.77 -4.66 12.10
CA PHE A 38 7.93 -4.61 11.22
C PHE A 38 8.16 -5.96 10.54
N LYS A 39 8.65 -5.93 9.29
CA LYS A 39 8.86 -7.12 8.46
C LYS A 39 7.60 -7.98 8.38
N ALA A 40 6.48 -7.31 8.12
CA ALA A 40 5.17 -7.93 8.07
C ALA A 40 5.06 -8.92 6.91
N ARG A 41 4.37 -10.05 7.15
CA ARG A 41 4.02 -11.04 6.13
C ARG A 41 2.57 -11.44 6.30
N PHE A 42 1.82 -11.43 5.21
CA PHE A 42 0.41 -11.80 5.16
C PHE A 42 0.20 -12.85 4.08
N ASN A 43 -0.53 -13.90 4.40
CA ASN A 43 -1.00 -14.88 3.43
C ASN A 43 -2.49 -14.61 3.16
N LEU A 44 -2.82 -14.25 1.95
CA LEU A 44 -4.18 -14.02 1.50
C LEU A 44 -4.72 -15.33 0.92
N THR A 45 -5.76 -15.85 1.57
CA THR A 45 -6.40 -17.10 1.17
C THR A 45 -7.84 -16.86 0.75
N ASP A 46 -8.29 -17.63 -0.22
CA ASP A 46 -9.68 -17.69 -0.66
C ASP A 46 -10.10 -19.16 -0.75
N ASN A 47 -11.16 -19.54 -0.02
CA ASN A 47 -11.63 -20.91 0.07
C ASN A 47 -10.53 -21.94 0.43
N GLY A 48 -9.61 -21.56 1.33
CA GLY A 48 -8.48 -22.41 1.77
C GLY A 48 -7.31 -22.48 0.79
N LEU A 49 -7.40 -21.83 -0.37
CA LEU A 49 -6.30 -21.74 -1.34
C LEU A 49 -5.52 -20.46 -1.15
N SER A 50 -4.18 -20.53 -1.14
CA SER A 50 -3.33 -19.35 -1.12
C SER A 50 -3.48 -18.60 -2.44
N ARG A 51 -3.90 -17.31 -2.36
CA ARG A 51 -4.06 -16.42 -3.52
C ARG A 51 -2.93 -15.44 -3.66
N ALA A 52 -2.39 -14.98 -2.54
CA ALA A 52 -1.22 -14.11 -2.56
C ALA A 52 -0.45 -14.21 -1.24
N GLU A 53 0.85 -14.00 -1.32
CA GLU A 53 1.73 -13.71 -0.21
C GLU A 53 2.17 -12.25 -0.31
N LEU A 54 1.89 -11.47 0.73
CA LEU A 54 2.22 -10.05 0.81
C LEU A 54 3.30 -9.86 1.88
N THR A 55 4.36 -9.15 1.56
CA THR A 55 5.40 -8.72 2.51
C THR A 55 5.54 -7.22 2.49
N ALA A 56 5.91 -6.64 3.64
CA ALA A 56 6.16 -5.20 3.78
C ALA A 56 7.22 -4.95 4.85
N ASP A 57 8.01 -3.88 4.70
CA ASP A 57 8.98 -3.47 5.73
C ASP A 57 8.27 -3.06 7.01
N SER A 58 7.13 -2.41 6.90
CA SER A 58 6.25 -2.11 8.03
C SER A 58 4.78 -2.12 7.63
N ALA A 59 3.94 -2.51 8.58
CA ALA A 59 2.48 -2.46 8.52
C ALA A 59 1.95 -1.68 9.72
N LEU A 60 1.15 -0.66 9.47
CA LEU A 60 0.47 0.16 10.47
C LEU A 60 -1.01 -0.18 10.42
N PHE A 61 -1.56 -0.59 11.54
CA PHE A 61 -2.95 -1.00 11.69
C PHE A 61 -3.76 0.15 12.27
N PHE A 62 -4.93 0.39 11.73
CA PHE A 62 -5.86 1.44 12.12
C PHE A 62 -7.29 0.92 12.17
N ASP A 63 -8.12 1.61 12.94
CA ASP A 63 -9.56 1.39 12.99
C ASP A 63 -9.89 -0.07 13.35
N ASP A 64 -9.35 -0.58 14.44
CA ASP A 64 -9.50 -1.98 14.89
C ASP A 64 -9.13 -2.99 13.80
N ASN A 65 -7.98 -2.80 13.17
CA ASN A 65 -7.47 -3.63 12.08
C ASN A 65 -8.32 -3.62 10.79
N THR A 66 -9.24 -2.67 10.65
CA THR A 66 -10.04 -2.55 9.41
C THR A 66 -9.21 -2.06 8.24
N ARG A 67 -8.22 -1.19 8.51
CA ARG A 67 -7.32 -0.61 7.52
C ARG A 67 -5.87 -0.84 7.91
N VAL A 68 -5.09 -1.34 6.98
CA VAL A 68 -3.65 -1.56 7.15
C VAL A 68 -2.89 -0.74 6.12
N GLU A 69 -1.98 0.14 6.57
CA GLU A 69 -1.07 0.88 5.71
C GLU A 69 0.29 0.18 5.68
N LEU A 70 0.83 -0.02 4.49
CA LEU A 70 2.04 -0.81 4.24
C LEU A 70 3.14 0.05 3.62
N ARG A 71 4.39 -0.25 3.95
CA ARG A 71 5.58 0.39 3.38
C ARG A 71 6.48 -0.63 2.72
N ASN A 72 7.00 -0.29 1.54
CA ASN A 72 7.86 -1.14 0.72
C ASN A 72 7.26 -2.53 0.54
N VAL A 73 6.21 -2.55 -0.26
CA VAL A 73 5.36 -3.72 -0.46
C VAL A 73 5.91 -4.60 -1.56
N ALA A 74 5.91 -5.90 -1.32
CA ALA A 74 6.09 -6.92 -2.33
C ALA A 74 4.98 -7.97 -2.18
N ALA A 75 4.32 -8.32 -3.28
CA ALA A 75 3.28 -9.33 -3.31
C ALA A 75 3.54 -10.36 -4.41
N THR A 76 3.42 -11.62 -4.07
CA THR A 76 3.43 -12.74 -5.00
C THR A 76 2.01 -13.28 -5.12
N PHE A 77 1.48 -13.31 -6.32
CA PHE A 77 0.16 -13.89 -6.61
C PHE A 77 0.32 -15.33 -7.10
N PHE A 78 -0.67 -16.15 -6.80
CA PHE A 78 -0.69 -17.56 -7.17
C PHE A 78 -1.93 -17.92 -7.98
N THR A 79 -1.75 -18.85 -8.91
CA THR A 79 -2.85 -19.49 -9.63
C THR A 79 -3.69 -20.37 -8.68
N ILE A 80 -4.82 -20.86 -9.14
CA ILE A 80 -5.64 -21.84 -8.40
C ILE A 80 -4.90 -23.17 -8.16
N THR A 81 -3.86 -23.46 -8.93
CA THR A 81 -3.01 -24.66 -8.78
C THR A 81 -1.83 -24.43 -7.85
N GLY A 82 -1.66 -23.21 -7.31
CA GLY A 82 -0.56 -22.85 -6.42
C GLY A 82 0.75 -22.47 -7.13
N ALA A 83 0.77 -22.42 -8.46
CA ALA A 83 1.91 -21.90 -9.21
C ALA A 83 1.98 -20.36 -9.06
N ARG A 84 3.18 -19.77 -9.17
CA ARG A 84 3.30 -18.32 -9.27
C ARG A 84 2.63 -17.82 -10.53
N ASP A 85 1.98 -16.68 -10.44
CA ASP A 85 1.26 -16.02 -11.52
C ASP A 85 1.84 -14.64 -11.83
N ALA A 86 1.99 -13.83 -10.79
CA ALA A 86 2.53 -12.49 -10.91
C ALA A 86 3.27 -12.05 -9.63
N TYR A 87 4.14 -11.07 -9.79
CA TYR A 87 4.85 -10.40 -8.72
C TYR A 87 4.63 -8.90 -8.79
N LEU A 88 4.27 -8.27 -7.67
CA LEU A 88 4.03 -6.83 -7.55
C LEU A 88 5.01 -6.21 -6.57
N THR A 89 5.51 -5.02 -6.89
CA THR A 89 6.21 -4.15 -5.94
C THR A 89 5.62 -2.75 -5.93
N SER A 90 5.66 -2.09 -4.77
CA SER A 90 5.29 -0.68 -4.62
C SER A 90 5.92 -0.08 -3.36
N LYS A 91 6.02 1.25 -3.30
CA LYS A 91 6.53 1.92 -2.09
C LYS A 91 5.50 1.98 -0.98
N ARG A 92 4.23 2.05 -1.32
CA ARG A 92 3.11 2.11 -0.35
C ARG A 92 1.99 1.17 -0.75
N GLY A 93 1.32 0.62 0.24
CA GLY A 93 0.11 -0.16 0.08
C GLY A 93 -0.94 0.22 1.12
N THR A 94 -2.19 -0.04 0.81
CA THR A 94 -3.29 -0.01 1.76
C THR A 94 -4.13 -1.25 1.55
N TYR A 95 -4.43 -1.95 2.64
CA TYR A 95 -5.32 -3.12 2.64
C TYR A 95 -6.53 -2.82 3.49
N MET A 96 -7.72 -3.05 2.94
CA MET A 96 -9.01 -2.90 3.61
C MET A 96 -9.53 -4.28 3.97
N ASN A 97 -9.29 -4.71 5.20
CA ASN A 97 -9.49 -6.08 5.64
C ASN A 97 -10.94 -6.59 5.44
N ARG A 98 -11.94 -5.75 5.72
CA ARG A 98 -13.36 -6.13 5.58
C ARG A 98 -13.80 -6.34 4.13
N LEU A 99 -13.18 -5.63 3.20
CA LEU A 99 -13.54 -5.65 1.78
C LEU A 99 -12.65 -6.56 0.96
N GLY A 100 -11.50 -6.99 1.49
CA GLY A 100 -10.48 -7.70 0.75
C GLY A 100 -9.80 -6.84 -0.33
N ASN A 101 -10.05 -5.52 -0.33
CA ASN A 101 -9.55 -4.61 -1.35
C ASN A 101 -8.15 -4.13 -1.00
N MET A 102 -7.29 -4.05 -2.01
CA MET A 102 -5.93 -3.57 -1.87
C MET A 102 -5.68 -2.40 -2.82
N MET A 103 -4.81 -1.49 -2.38
CA MET A 103 -4.32 -0.40 -3.21
C MET A 103 -2.80 -0.31 -3.06
N ALA A 104 -2.08 -0.42 -4.17
CA ALA A 104 -0.66 -0.18 -4.26
C ALA A 104 -0.42 1.21 -4.84
N ARG A 105 0.55 1.95 -4.30
CA ARG A 105 0.89 3.31 -4.73
C ARG A 105 2.38 3.54 -4.77
N ASP A 106 2.78 4.49 -5.61
CA ASP A 106 4.14 4.95 -5.83
C ASP A 106 5.03 3.87 -6.43
N SER A 107 5.36 4.05 -7.69
CA SER A 107 6.23 3.17 -8.46
C SER A 107 5.74 1.71 -8.45
N VAL A 108 4.47 1.52 -8.75
CA VAL A 108 3.89 0.18 -8.84
C VAL A 108 4.41 -0.51 -10.09
N ILE A 109 4.98 -1.70 -9.89
CA ILE A 109 5.47 -2.57 -10.94
C ILE A 109 4.83 -3.95 -10.74
N VAL A 110 4.20 -4.48 -11.78
CA VAL A 110 3.71 -5.87 -11.81
C VAL A 110 4.43 -6.60 -12.93
N VAL A 111 4.94 -7.79 -12.63
CA VAL A 111 5.58 -8.69 -13.61
C VAL A 111 4.90 -10.04 -13.52
N THR A 112 4.40 -10.55 -14.65
CA THR A 112 3.84 -11.91 -14.73
C THR A 112 4.90 -12.92 -15.11
N GLU A 113 4.65 -14.19 -14.82
CA GLU A 113 5.52 -15.31 -15.23
C GLU A 113 5.65 -15.38 -16.78
N GLU A 114 4.66 -14.88 -17.52
CA GLU A 114 4.69 -14.80 -18.99
C GLU A 114 5.52 -13.62 -19.53
N GLY A 115 6.16 -12.84 -18.65
CA GLY A 115 7.02 -11.72 -19.02
C GLY A 115 6.30 -10.42 -19.36
N ARG A 116 5.01 -10.30 -19.05
CA ARG A 116 4.31 -9.00 -19.10
C ARG A 116 4.77 -8.12 -17.94
N ARG A 117 5.02 -6.85 -18.21
CA ARG A 117 5.43 -5.87 -17.22
C ARG A 117 4.55 -4.63 -17.27
N LEU A 118 3.85 -4.36 -16.19
CA LEU A 118 3.02 -3.18 -16.01
C LEU A 118 3.71 -2.20 -15.06
N GLU A 119 3.74 -0.94 -15.45
CA GLU A 119 4.23 0.18 -14.64
C GLU A 119 3.14 1.25 -14.52
N THR A 120 2.79 1.65 -13.28
CA THR A 120 1.77 2.65 -13.00
C THR A 120 2.03 3.32 -11.66
N PRO A 121 1.61 4.58 -11.42
CA PRO A 121 1.68 5.20 -10.10
C PRO A 121 0.76 4.54 -9.06
N GLU A 122 -0.37 3.97 -9.49
CA GLU A 122 -1.38 3.40 -8.60
C GLU A 122 -2.02 2.16 -9.24
N LEU A 123 -2.29 1.14 -8.42
CA LEU A 123 -3.01 -0.05 -8.79
C LEU A 123 -3.99 -0.42 -7.68
N LYS A 124 -5.23 -0.69 -8.05
CA LYS A 124 -6.30 -1.17 -7.18
C LYS A 124 -6.56 -2.64 -7.48
N TYR A 125 -6.73 -3.46 -6.46
CA TYR A 125 -7.21 -4.82 -6.55
C TYR A 125 -8.54 -4.95 -5.80
N ASP A 126 -9.55 -5.45 -6.47
CA ASP A 126 -10.85 -5.79 -5.90
C ASP A 126 -10.98 -7.31 -5.85
N GLN A 127 -11.02 -7.84 -4.63
CA GLN A 127 -11.08 -9.28 -4.41
C GLN A 127 -12.43 -9.86 -4.88
N SER A 128 -13.52 -9.13 -4.68
CA SER A 128 -14.87 -9.60 -5.03
C SER A 128 -15.05 -9.77 -6.54
N LEU A 129 -14.42 -8.90 -7.31
CA LEU A 129 -14.43 -8.93 -8.77
C LEU A 129 -13.25 -9.69 -9.38
N ASN A 130 -12.29 -10.10 -8.53
CA ASN A 130 -10.99 -10.64 -8.96
C ASN A 130 -10.35 -9.77 -10.06
N GLN A 131 -10.33 -8.46 -9.85
CA GLN A 131 -9.97 -7.47 -10.86
C GLN A 131 -8.89 -6.53 -10.35
N ILE A 132 -7.91 -6.24 -11.21
CA ILE A 132 -6.99 -5.11 -11.04
C ILE A 132 -7.45 -3.93 -11.90
N SER A 133 -7.24 -2.72 -11.40
CA SER A 133 -7.58 -1.49 -12.14
C SER A 133 -6.69 -0.32 -11.75
N SER A 134 -6.57 0.63 -12.65
CA SER A 134 -5.96 1.93 -12.39
C SER A 134 -6.68 3.00 -13.20
N ASP A 135 -6.80 4.20 -12.65
CA ASP A 135 -7.28 5.38 -13.37
C ASP A 135 -6.10 6.26 -13.81
N SER A 136 -4.88 5.88 -13.44
CA SER A 136 -3.63 6.61 -13.71
C SER A 136 -3.02 6.23 -15.06
N ALA A 137 -1.98 6.99 -15.45
CA ALA A 137 -1.16 6.62 -16.59
C ALA A 137 -0.46 5.28 -16.34
N PHE A 138 -0.33 4.47 -17.37
CA PHE A 138 0.37 3.20 -17.29
C PHE A 138 1.20 2.92 -18.54
N VAL A 139 2.17 2.05 -18.38
CA VAL A 139 2.92 1.42 -19.47
C VAL A 139 2.85 -0.09 -19.28
N LEU A 140 2.35 -0.80 -20.26
CA LEU A 140 2.35 -2.25 -20.33
C LEU A 140 3.33 -2.68 -21.41
N THR A 141 4.33 -3.45 -21.03
CA THR A 141 5.31 -4.07 -21.91
C THR A 141 5.05 -5.57 -21.96
N GLU A 142 4.89 -6.10 -23.15
CA GLU A 142 4.72 -7.52 -23.45
C GLU A 142 5.81 -7.95 -24.46
N PRO A 143 6.08 -9.22 -24.64
CA PRO A 143 6.97 -9.67 -25.70
C PRO A 143 6.54 -9.12 -27.07
N GLY A 144 7.41 -8.29 -27.70
CA GLY A 144 7.15 -7.67 -29.00
C GLY A 144 6.15 -6.53 -29.03
N ARG A 145 5.57 -6.10 -27.90
CA ARG A 145 4.58 -5.02 -27.87
C ARG A 145 4.75 -4.13 -26.63
N ARG A 146 4.60 -2.81 -26.82
CA ARG A 146 4.52 -1.84 -25.75
C ARG A 146 3.27 -0.98 -25.93
N LEU A 147 2.48 -0.85 -24.86
CA LEU A 147 1.27 -0.05 -24.83
C LEU A 147 1.41 1.00 -23.74
N ALA A 148 0.93 2.22 -24.00
CA ALA A 148 0.82 3.29 -23.01
C ALA A 148 -0.57 3.89 -23.07
N GLY A 149 -1.13 4.20 -21.89
CA GLY A 149 -2.47 4.73 -21.81
C GLY A 149 -2.75 5.41 -20.46
N VAL A 150 -4.01 5.75 -20.26
CA VAL A 150 -4.55 6.25 -18.99
C VAL A 150 -5.79 5.45 -18.66
N GLY A 151 -5.76 4.81 -17.50
CA GLY A 151 -6.84 3.97 -17.02
C GLY A 151 -6.88 2.61 -17.72
N PHE A 152 -6.99 1.57 -16.92
CA PHE A 152 -7.24 0.20 -17.41
C PHE A 152 -7.99 -0.62 -16.36
N ARG A 153 -8.55 -1.73 -16.80
CA ARG A 153 -9.07 -2.83 -15.98
C ARG A 153 -8.58 -4.15 -16.56
N SER A 154 -8.29 -5.12 -15.70
CA SER A 154 -7.81 -6.43 -16.11
C SER A 154 -8.06 -7.47 -15.02
N ASP A 155 -7.95 -8.74 -15.37
CA ASP A 155 -7.68 -9.81 -14.43
C ASP A 155 -6.26 -9.66 -13.80
N PRO A 156 -5.96 -10.29 -12.66
CA PRO A 156 -4.66 -10.13 -12.00
C PRO A 156 -3.46 -10.60 -12.82
N ASN A 157 -3.65 -11.56 -13.72
CA ASN A 157 -2.60 -12.07 -14.60
C ASN A 157 -2.44 -11.27 -15.91
N MET A 158 -3.21 -10.17 -16.07
CA MET A 158 -3.16 -9.26 -17.22
C MET A 158 -3.40 -9.94 -18.57
N GLN A 159 -4.23 -10.99 -18.61
CA GLN A 159 -4.61 -11.64 -19.87
C GLN A 159 -5.72 -10.88 -20.61
N ASN A 160 -6.64 -10.25 -19.86
CA ASN A 160 -7.79 -9.52 -20.39
C ASN A 160 -7.73 -8.02 -20.07
N VAL A 161 -6.78 -7.31 -20.68
CA VAL A 161 -6.56 -5.88 -20.42
C VAL A 161 -7.52 -5.03 -21.24
N GLN A 162 -8.38 -4.27 -20.55
CA GLN A 162 -9.25 -3.25 -21.14
C GLN A 162 -8.67 -1.86 -20.87
N ILE A 163 -8.27 -1.15 -21.91
CA ILE A 163 -7.67 0.19 -21.83
C ILE A 163 -8.76 1.24 -21.98
N LEU A 164 -8.86 2.20 -21.05
CA LEU A 164 -9.87 3.25 -21.08
C LEU A 164 -9.51 4.36 -22.08
N LYS A 165 -8.22 4.79 -22.09
CA LYS A 165 -7.70 5.80 -23.01
C LYS A 165 -6.30 5.42 -23.47
N THR A 166 -6.13 5.06 -24.73
CA THR A 166 -4.82 4.75 -25.33
C THR A 166 -4.08 6.04 -25.65
N LYS A 167 -2.81 6.16 -25.25
CA LYS A 167 -1.93 7.27 -25.65
C LYS A 167 -1.02 6.90 -26.81
N SER A 168 -0.40 5.72 -26.78
CA SER A 168 0.40 5.20 -27.87
C SER A 168 0.55 3.68 -27.75
N GLY A 169 0.72 3.02 -28.87
CA GLY A 169 1.09 1.60 -28.94
C GLY A 169 2.14 1.44 -30.03
N THR A 170 3.26 0.81 -29.70
CA THR A 170 4.26 0.39 -30.69
C THR A 170 4.23 -1.12 -30.78
N THR A 171 3.85 -1.63 -31.92
CA THR A 171 4.04 -3.03 -32.28
C THR A 171 5.41 -3.13 -32.94
N GLY A 172 6.29 -4.00 -32.46
CA GLY A 172 7.51 -4.31 -33.18
C GLY A 172 7.14 -4.84 -34.57
N SER A 173 7.66 -4.21 -35.62
CA SER A 173 7.48 -4.73 -36.97
C SER A 173 8.16 -6.09 -37.07
N VAL A 174 7.42 -7.15 -37.22
CA VAL A 174 7.96 -8.44 -37.68
C VAL A 174 8.32 -8.22 -39.13
N ALA A 175 9.61 -8.09 -39.42
CA ALA A 175 10.08 -8.20 -40.81
C ALA A 175 9.76 -9.62 -41.29
N LEU A 176 8.82 -9.72 -42.19
CA LEU A 176 8.56 -11.00 -42.91
C LEU A 176 9.81 -11.33 -43.71
N PRO A 177 10.43 -12.51 -43.58
CA PRO A 177 11.53 -12.90 -44.45
C PRO A 177 11.00 -13.04 -45.85
N GLY A 178 11.57 -12.27 -46.78
CA GLY A 178 11.64 -12.32 -48.19
C GLY A 178 10.44 -12.85 -48.98
N GLN A 179 9.85 -11.93 -49.73
CA GLN A 179 9.32 -12.25 -51.08
C GLN A 179 10.42 -12.06 -52.12
#